data_6d1a5cfb343aed3308b759f375aa8670
#
_entry.id   6d1a5cfb343aed3308b759f375aa8670
#
_cell.length_a   1.000
_cell.length_b   1.000
_cell.length_c   1.000
_cell.angle_alpha   90.00
_cell.angle_beta   90.00
_cell.angle_gamma   90.00
#
_symmetry.space_group_name_H-M   'P 1'
#
loop_
_entity.id
_entity.type
_entity.pdbx_description
1 polymer ?
#
loop_
_entity_poly.entity_id
_entity_poly.type
_entity_poly.pdbx_seq_one_letter_code
_entity_poly.pdbx_strand_id
1 'polypeptide(L)'
;MAVRMGTAEQPACICDIGKMTDFHATRRLNWLGYGACAAAGCLWGAGFYFGKLALREMGVGHMVLYRFLFASLGMLPVLFVAGRPKGSPRWTNWTRRETGTLLLSSALGIPIQFLLQFEGLAHTTVSHAALMVGTMPVLLALGATLFAGERLDWIGWLALTGSTVGAALIVLGGGQAGIPGNVPTFAGDMLVVLSLVIALGWILMNKSLMQVHSPLAVTAYGILSGTVMLVLWVVAVNGPPPMEHVSLTAWMALAASGVLCTAATTLLWNWGIHHVPASRAGVFLNIEPALGSWLGVQLLGDKLGPFAWVGGGLILAAAVTLTARGHEADPEVLLE
;
A
#
# COMPACT_ATOMS: atom_id res chain seq x y z
N MET A 1 -36.84 -60.74 -38.21
CA MET A 1 -35.38 -60.69 -38.18
C MET A 1 -35.01 -59.37 -37.54
N ALA A 2 -34.80 -59.37 -36.22
CA ALA A 2 -34.61 -58.18 -35.39
C ALA A 2 -33.09 -58.00 -35.13
N VAL A 3 -32.54 -56.86 -35.58
CA VAL A 3 -31.17 -56.46 -35.32
C VAL A 3 -31.13 -55.64 -34.01
N ARG A 4 -30.49 -56.18 -32.98
CA ARG A 4 -30.18 -55.48 -31.73
C ARG A 4 -29.09 -54.44 -32.02
N MET A 5 -29.37 -53.14 -31.78
CA MET A 5 -28.38 -52.09 -31.66
C MET A 5 -27.78 -52.13 -30.24
N GLY A 6 -26.49 -52.38 -30.17
CA GLY A 6 -25.71 -52.29 -28.94
C GLY A 6 -25.53 -50.85 -28.50
N THR A 7 -25.88 -50.59 -27.26
CA THR A 7 -25.57 -49.32 -26.59
C THR A 7 -24.08 -49.24 -26.28
N ALA A 8 -23.41 -48.29 -26.95
CA ALA A 8 -22.03 -47.95 -26.59
C ALA A 8 -22.05 -47.21 -25.26
N GLU A 9 -21.48 -47.81 -24.23
CA GLU A 9 -21.13 -47.16 -22.99
C GLU A 9 -20.06 -46.09 -23.27
N GLN A 10 -20.37 -44.84 -23.06
CA GLN A 10 -19.41 -43.76 -23.05
C GLN A 10 -18.50 -43.89 -21.81
N PRO A 11 -17.18 -43.68 -21.92
CA PRO A 11 -16.30 -43.65 -20.77
C PRO A 11 -16.47 -42.27 -20.07
N ALA A 12 -17.43 -42.19 -19.17
CA ALA A 12 -17.49 -41.15 -18.16
C ALA A 12 -16.43 -41.47 -17.12
N CYS A 13 -15.34 -40.74 -17.01
CA CYS A 13 -14.56 -40.58 -15.77
C CYS A 13 -13.13 -40.01 -15.91
N ILE A 14 -12.70 -39.52 -17.08
CA ILE A 14 -11.37 -38.88 -17.18
C ILE A 14 -11.45 -37.35 -17.18
N CYS A 15 -12.57 -36.77 -17.59
CA CYS A 15 -12.79 -35.30 -17.58
C CYS A 15 -12.99 -34.69 -16.18
N ASP A 16 -13.38 -35.48 -15.19
CA ASP A 16 -13.74 -34.94 -13.87
C ASP A 16 -12.54 -34.79 -12.94
N ILE A 17 -11.49 -35.59 -13.12
CA ILE A 17 -10.28 -35.51 -12.29
C ILE A 17 -9.48 -34.24 -12.64
N GLY A 18 -9.40 -33.87 -13.93
CA GLY A 18 -8.75 -32.64 -14.37
C GLY A 18 -9.43 -31.40 -13.83
N LYS A 19 -10.76 -31.34 -13.85
CA LYS A 19 -11.54 -30.20 -13.31
C LYS A 19 -11.44 -30.10 -11.79
N MET A 20 -11.36 -31.20 -11.06
CA MET A 20 -11.18 -31.19 -9.61
C MET A 20 -9.76 -30.74 -9.21
N THR A 21 -8.73 -31.15 -9.92
CA THR A 21 -7.36 -30.69 -9.67
C THR A 21 -7.20 -29.19 -9.97
N ASP A 22 -7.81 -28.69 -11.04
CA ASP A 22 -7.82 -27.27 -11.37
C ASP A 22 -8.61 -26.44 -10.35
N PHE A 23 -9.73 -26.94 -9.86
CA PHE A 23 -10.51 -26.29 -8.81
C PHE A 23 -9.75 -26.16 -7.48
N HIS A 24 -9.08 -27.23 -7.06
CA HIS A 24 -8.23 -27.22 -5.85
C HIS A 24 -7.01 -26.32 -6.01
N ALA A 25 -6.38 -26.29 -7.18
CA ALA A 25 -5.25 -25.41 -7.48
C ALA A 25 -5.67 -23.93 -7.46
N THR A 26 -6.79 -23.59 -8.09
CA THR A 26 -7.33 -22.23 -8.11
C THR A 26 -7.73 -21.77 -6.69
N ARG A 27 -8.40 -22.64 -5.92
CA ARG A 27 -8.76 -22.35 -4.53
C ARG A 27 -7.54 -22.10 -3.64
N ARG A 28 -6.46 -22.90 -3.82
CA ARG A 28 -5.20 -22.72 -3.09
C ARG A 28 -4.52 -21.41 -3.45
N LEU A 29 -4.48 -21.02 -4.72
CA LEU A 29 -3.91 -19.76 -5.18
C LEU A 29 -4.67 -18.57 -4.60
N ASN A 30 -6.00 -18.63 -4.52
CA ASN A 30 -6.80 -17.57 -3.91
C ASN A 30 -6.47 -17.40 -2.42
N TRP A 31 -6.35 -18.50 -1.65
CA TRP A 31 -5.97 -18.42 -0.23
C TRP A 31 -4.56 -17.85 -0.03
N LEU A 32 -3.61 -18.22 -0.87
CA LEU A 32 -2.27 -17.63 -0.87
C LEU A 32 -2.30 -16.15 -1.24
N GLY A 33 -3.19 -15.75 -2.17
CA GLY A 33 -3.43 -14.36 -2.53
C GLY A 33 -3.92 -13.53 -1.35
N TYR A 34 -4.91 -14.02 -0.61
CA TYR A 34 -5.38 -13.37 0.62
C TYR A 34 -4.27 -13.30 1.68
N GLY A 35 -3.51 -14.38 1.87
CA GLY A 35 -2.37 -14.41 2.78
C GLY A 35 -1.30 -13.37 2.42
N ALA A 36 -1.02 -13.19 1.13
CA ALA A 36 -0.07 -12.18 0.64
C ALA A 36 -0.58 -10.76 0.90
N CYS A 37 -1.88 -10.48 0.65
CA CYS A 37 -2.47 -9.18 0.97
C CYS A 37 -2.46 -8.89 2.48
N ALA A 38 -2.75 -9.89 3.32
CA ALA A 38 -2.69 -9.74 4.78
C ALA A 38 -1.26 -9.46 5.25
N ALA A 39 -0.28 -10.21 4.75
CA ALA A 39 1.13 -10.00 5.06
C ALA A 39 1.61 -8.61 4.61
N ALA A 40 1.16 -8.13 3.43
CA ALA A 40 1.45 -6.79 2.97
C ALA A 40 0.90 -5.72 3.92
N GLY A 41 -0.35 -5.84 4.37
CA GLY A 41 -0.95 -4.93 5.35
C GLY A 41 -0.17 -4.90 6.67
N CYS A 42 0.26 -6.07 7.17
CA CYS A 42 1.10 -6.16 8.38
C CYS A 42 2.46 -5.46 8.19
N LEU A 43 3.12 -5.68 7.07
CA LEU A 43 4.42 -5.09 6.80
C LEU A 43 4.32 -3.57 6.62
N TRP A 44 3.27 -3.04 5.97
CA TRP A 44 3.06 -1.59 5.88
C TRP A 44 2.87 -0.98 7.26
N GLY A 45 2.02 -1.57 8.12
CA GLY A 45 1.82 -1.09 9.50
C GLY A 45 3.11 -1.08 10.32
N ALA A 46 3.99 -2.07 10.15
CA ALA A 46 5.31 -2.08 10.79
C ALA A 46 6.26 -1.00 10.25
N GLY A 47 6.02 -0.49 9.03
CA GLY A 47 6.86 0.50 8.38
C GLY A 47 6.96 1.82 9.15
N PHE A 48 5.90 2.26 9.82
CA PHE A 48 5.90 3.46 10.67
C PHE A 48 6.77 3.28 11.92
N TYR A 49 6.70 2.10 12.55
CA TYR A 49 7.52 1.77 13.71
C TYR A 49 9.02 1.81 13.36
N PHE A 50 9.43 1.11 12.31
CA PHE A 50 10.84 1.12 11.88
C PHE A 50 11.30 2.51 11.44
N GLY A 51 10.44 3.25 10.75
CA GLY A 51 10.73 4.64 10.37
C GLY A 51 10.95 5.53 11.59
N LYS A 52 10.11 5.42 12.62
CA LYS A 52 10.24 6.20 13.87
C LYS A 52 11.52 5.86 14.63
N LEU A 53 11.94 4.59 14.61
CA LEU A 53 13.23 4.19 15.22
C LEU A 53 14.42 4.88 14.52
N ALA A 54 14.43 4.87 13.19
CA ALA A 54 15.50 5.52 12.44
C ALA A 54 15.49 7.05 12.58
N LEU A 55 14.32 7.68 12.67
CA LEU A 55 14.16 9.13 12.89
C LEU A 55 14.71 9.62 14.24
N ARG A 56 14.99 8.72 15.18
CA ARG A 56 15.65 9.10 16.46
C ARG A 56 17.12 9.46 16.28
N GLU A 57 17.75 8.97 15.21
CA GLU A 57 19.21 9.08 15.02
C GLU A 57 19.58 9.84 13.75
N MET A 58 18.64 10.09 12.84
CA MET A 58 18.89 10.82 11.59
C MET A 58 17.73 11.68 11.16
N GLY A 59 18.02 12.70 10.36
CA GLY A 59 17.00 13.57 9.78
C GLY A 59 16.12 12.85 8.73
N VAL A 60 14.90 13.36 8.54
CA VAL A 60 13.88 12.77 7.68
C VAL A 60 14.39 12.50 6.26
N GLY A 61 15.09 13.47 5.63
CA GLY A 61 15.60 13.31 4.27
C GLY A 61 16.51 12.09 4.13
N HIS A 62 17.49 11.94 5.03
CA HIS A 62 18.42 10.81 5.00
C HIS A 62 17.75 9.49 5.36
N MET A 63 16.81 9.48 6.31
CA MET A 63 16.05 8.29 6.67
C MET A 63 15.24 7.77 5.47
N VAL A 64 14.49 8.64 4.79
CA VAL A 64 13.71 8.26 3.60
C VAL A 64 14.63 7.81 2.47
N LEU A 65 15.78 8.50 2.28
CA LEU A 65 16.79 8.13 1.30
C LEU A 65 17.30 6.70 1.51
N TYR A 66 17.76 6.37 2.70
CA TYR A 66 18.27 5.02 3.01
C TYR A 66 17.16 3.96 2.90
N ARG A 67 15.96 4.26 3.36
CA ARG A 67 14.81 3.36 3.17
C ARG A 67 14.63 2.98 1.70
N PHE A 68 14.66 3.96 0.79
CA PHE A 68 14.46 3.70 -0.64
C PHE A 68 15.69 3.11 -1.33
N LEU A 69 16.90 3.37 -0.85
CA LEU A 69 18.10 2.66 -1.28
C LEU A 69 17.99 1.16 -0.94
N PHE A 70 17.61 0.81 0.29
CA PHE A 70 17.36 -0.58 0.67
C PHE A 70 16.19 -1.21 -0.11
N ALA A 71 15.12 -0.45 -0.37
CA ALA A 71 14.02 -0.92 -1.21
C ALA A 71 14.47 -1.21 -2.65
N SER A 72 15.27 -0.32 -3.23
CA SER A 72 15.85 -0.51 -4.56
C SER A 72 16.76 -1.73 -4.63
N LEU A 73 17.62 -1.94 -3.62
CA LEU A 73 18.44 -3.16 -3.51
C LEU A 73 17.58 -4.41 -3.41
N GLY A 74 16.50 -4.38 -2.63
CA GLY A 74 15.54 -5.48 -2.51
C GLY A 74 14.80 -5.78 -3.83
N MET A 75 14.65 -4.79 -4.72
CA MET A 75 14.01 -4.97 -6.03
C MET A 75 14.97 -5.49 -7.11
N LEU A 76 16.27 -5.34 -6.96
CA LEU A 76 17.24 -5.80 -7.98
C LEU A 76 17.09 -7.28 -8.34
N PRO A 77 17.02 -8.24 -7.38
CA PRO A 77 16.84 -9.66 -7.71
C PRO A 77 15.58 -9.92 -8.53
N VAL A 78 14.50 -9.18 -8.23
CA VAL A 78 13.20 -9.28 -8.92
C VAL A 78 13.33 -8.87 -10.38
N LEU A 79 14.07 -7.80 -10.68
CA LEU A 79 14.34 -7.34 -12.04
C LEU A 79 15.13 -8.39 -12.84
N PHE A 80 16.11 -9.06 -12.23
CA PHE A 80 16.89 -10.11 -12.89
C PHE A 80 16.08 -11.38 -13.15
N VAL A 81 15.23 -11.79 -12.22
CA VAL A 81 14.40 -13.01 -12.34
C VAL A 81 13.19 -12.77 -13.25
N ALA A 82 12.50 -11.65 -13.09
CA ALA A 82 11.28 -11.32 -13.83
C ALA A 82 11.56 -10.78 -15.25
N GLY A 83 12.81 -10.46 -15.56
CA GLY A 83 13.21 -9.89 -16.85
C GLY A 83 13.11 -10.84 -18.06
N ARG A 84 12.59 -12.08 -17.91
CA ARG A 84 12.44 -13.06 -19.01
C ARG A 84 11.17 -13.89 -18.97
N PRO A 85 9.96 -13.32 -19.02
CA PRO A 85 8.81 -14.11 -19.42
C PRO A 85 8.90 -14.32 -20.93
N LYS A 86 8.96 -15.58 -21.37
CA LYS A 86 8.84 -15.94 -22.80
C LYS A 86 7.48 -15.41 -23.30
N GLY A 87 7.50 -14.46 -24.22
CA GLY A 87 6.29 -13.94 -24.88
C GLY A 87 5.70 -12.63 -24.32
N SER A 88 6.27 -12.02 -23.28
CA SER A 88 5.81 -10.71 -22.81
C SER A 88 6.32 -9.56 -23.68
N PRO A 89 5.55 -8.45 -23.82
CA PRO A 89 6.05 -7.22 -24.43
C PRO A 89 7.35 -6.80 -23.73
N ARG A 90 8.34 -6.39 -24.53
CA ARG A 90 9.63 -5.95 -23.99
C ARG A 90 9.43 -4.84 -22.97
N TRP A 91 10.10 -4.92 -21.85
CA TRP A 91 10.18 -3.91 -20.80
C TRP A 91 10.59 -2.52 -21.32
N THR A 92 11.02 -2.43 -22.57
CA THR A 92 11.60 -1.24 -23.21
C THR A 92 10.64 -0.46 -24.09
N ASN A 93 9.41 -0.89 -24.31
CA ASN A 93 8.47 -0.24 -25.23
C ASN A 93 7.58 0.77 -24.48
N TRP A 94 8.18 1.72 -23.78
CA TRP A 94 7.48 2.83 -23.16
C TRP A 94 7.37 3.99 -24.14
N THR A 95 6.17 4.49 -24.35
CA THR A 95 5.97 5.73 -25.09
C THR A 95 6.46 6.93 -24.27
N ARG A 96 6.75 8.05 -24.94
CA ARG A 96 7.15 9.29 -24.23
C ARG A 96 6.13 9.73 -23.19
N ARG A 97 4.84 9.54 -23.47
CA ARG A 97 3.75 9.88 -22.55
C ARG A 97 3.74 8.96 -21.34
N GLU A 98 3.86 7.67 -21.53
CA GLU A 98 3.92 6.69 -20.43
C GLU A 98 5.15 6.89 -19.55
N THR A 99 6.32 7.15 -20.17
CA THR A 99 7.54 7.48 -19.42
C THR A 99 7.35 8.78 -18.62
N GLY A 100 6.76 9.82 -19.20
CA GLY A 100 6.43 11.05 -18.49
C GLY A 100 5.48 10.82 -17.31
N THR A 101 4.43 10.00 -17.50
CA THR A 101 3.51 9.62 -16.45
C THR A 101 4.20 8.81 -15.35
N LEU A 102 5.09 7.87 -15.70
CA LEU A 102 5.87 7.11 -14.73
C LEU A 102 6.79 8.01 -13.91
N LEU A 103 7.52 8.91 -14.55
CA LEU A 103 8.42 9.84 -13.85
C LEU A 103 7.65 10.78 -12.92
N LEU A 104 6.52 11.32 -13.37
CA LEU A 104 5.67 12.17 -12.54
C LEU A 104 5.08 11.40 -11.36
N SER A 105 4.54 10.18 -11.61
CA SER A 105 4.01 9.34 -10.54
C SER A 105 5.12 8.95 -9.54
N SER A 106 6.32 8.66 -10.01
CA SER A 106 7.47 8.34 -9.16
C SER A 106 7.91 9.53 -8.31
N ALA A 107 7.89 10.73 -8.88
CA ALA A 107 8.19 11.97 -8.14
C ALA A 107 7.15 12.25 -7.05
N LEU A 108 5.88 12.07 -7.37
CA LEU A 108 4.81 12.24 -6.39
C LEU A 108 4.87 11.17 -5.30
N GLY A 109 4.98 9.90 -5.69
CA GLY A 109 4.83 8.76 -4.78
C GLY A 109 6.06 8.44 -3.95
N ILE A 110 7.25 8.94 -4.27
CA ILE A 110 8.48 8.62 -3.53
C ILE A 110 9.06 9.86 -2.87
N PRO A 111 9.72 10.81 -3.56
CA PRO A 111 10.28 11.94 -2.84
C PRO A 111 9.20 12.78 -2.16
N ILE A 112 8.15 13.20 -2.87
CA ILE A 112 7.19 14.16 -2.31
C ILE A 112 6.35 13.51 -1.21
N GLN A 113 5.69 12.40 -1.51
CA GLN A 113 4.78 11.74 -0.56
C GLN A 113 5.52 11.24 0.69
N PHE A 114 6.64 10.52 0.53
CA PHE A 114 7.33 9.95 1.68
C PHE A 114 8.07 10.99 2.52
N LEU A 115 8.65 12.02 1.91
CA LEU A 115 9.24 13.12 2.68
C LEU A 115 8.18 13.82 3.52
N LEU A 116 7.01 14.15 2.95
CA LEU A 116 5.89 14.74 3.71
C LEU A 116 5.39 13.81 4.81
N GLN A 117 5.20 12.52 4.50
CA GLN A 117 4.69 11.54 5.46
C GLN A 117 5.63 11.37 6.66
N PHE A 118 6.93 11.25 6.41
CA PHE A 118 7.91 11.07 7.48
C PHE A 118 8.30 12.35 8.19
N GLU A 119 8.19 13.51 7.52
CA GLU A 119 8.22 14.81 8.20
C GLU A 119 7.04 14.94 9.16
N GLY A 120 5.84 14.58 8.72
CA GLY A 120 4.68 14.48 9.58
C GLY A 120 4.91 13.51 10.74
N LEU A 121 5.43 12.30 10.47
CA LEU A 121 5.74 11.31 11.50
C LEU A 121 6.81 11.78 12.49
N ALA A 122 7.75 12.63 12.09
CA ALA A 122 8.72 13.23 13.00
C ALA A 122 8.02 14.10 14.07
N HIS A 123 6.92 14.75 13.68
CA HIS A 123 6.15 15.69 14.50
C HIS A 123 4.83 15.14 15.04
N THR A 124 4.57 13.83 14.86
CA THR A 124 3.41 13.14 15.43
C THR A 124 3.80 11.77 15.99
N THR A 125 2.83 11.03 16.52
CA THR A 125 3.04 9.67 17.00
C THR A 125 2.82 8.64 15.88
N VAL A 126 3.40 7.45 16.04
CA VAL A 126 3.18 6.33 15.12
C VAL A 126 1.71 5.95 15.08
N SER A 127 1.04 5.94 16.25
CA SER A 127 -0.37 5.60 16.35
C SER A 127 -1.26 6.59 15.60
N HIS A 128 -1.02 7.91 15.70
CA HIS A 128 -1.75 8.94 14.96
C HIS A 128 -1.54 8.79 13.45
N ALA A 129 -0.27 8.72 13.02
CA ALA A 129 0.06 8.57 11.60
C ALA A 129 -0.58 7.30 11.00
N ALA A 130 -0.50 6.16 11.70
CA ALA A 130 -1.10 4.91 11.25
C ALA A 130 -2.63 5.00 11.14
N LEU A 131 -3.32 5.57 12.15
CA LEU A 131 -4.77 5.75 12.09
C LEU A 131 -5.19 6.65 10.92
N MET A 132 -4.43 7.71 10.63
CA MET A 132 -4.72 8.60 9.49
C MET A 132 -4.59 7.87 8.15
N VAL A 133 -3.63 6.94 7.98
CA VAL A 133 -3.55 6.10 6.78
C VAL A 133 -4.81 5.27 6.58
N GLY A 134 -5.54 4.93 7.62
CA GLY A 134 -6.86 4.31 7.54
C GLY A 134 -7.90 5.11 6.74
N THR A 135 -7.66 6.39 6.43
CA THR A 135 -8.51 7.17 5.52
C THR A 135 -8.30 6.85 4.04
N MET A 136 -7.22 6.12 3.69
CA MET A 136 -6.87 5.82 2.29
C MET A 136 -7.99 5.14 1.48
N PRO A 137 -8.71 4.11 1.97
CA PRO A 137 -9.82 3.52 1.22
C PRO A 137 -10.91 4.54 0.87
N VAL A 138 -11.16 5.50 1.77
CA VAL A 138 -12.13 6.57 1.59
C VAL A 138 -11.64 7.59 0.57
N LEU A 139 -10.37 7.98 0.63
CA LEU A 139 -9.74 8.86 -0.36
C LEU A 139 -9.73 8.20 -1.75
N LEU A 140 -9.49 6.89 -1.84
CA LEU A 140 -9.55 6.15 -3.10
C LEU A 140 -10.97 6.13 -3.69
N ALA A 141 -12.00 5.92 -2.86
CA ALA A 141 -13.40 5.98 -3.29
C ALA A 141 -13.78 7.37 -3.79
N LEU A 142 -13.34 8.42 -3.09
CA LEU A 142 -13.51 9.81 -3.53
C LEU A 142 -12.78 10.07 -4.86
N GLY A 143 -11.54 9.61 -4.98
CA GLY A 143 -10.76 9.72 -6.21
C GLY A 143 -11.40 9.01 -7.40
N ALA A 144 -11.95 7.81 -7.19
CA ALA A 144 -12.69 7.07 -8.21
C ALA A 144 -13.95 7.83 -8.65
N THR A 145 -14.66 8.47 -7.72
CA THR A 145 -15.83 9.30 -8.03
C THR A 145 -15.45 10.54 -8.86
N LEU A 146 -14.38 11.23 -8.48
CA LEU A 146 -13.99 12.48 -9.13
C LEU A 146 -13.31 12.27 -10.49
N PHE A 147 -12.49 11.22 -10.63
CA PHE A 147 -11.64 11.02 -11.81
C PHE A 147 -12.08 9.87 -12.71
N ALA A 148 -12.77 8.86 -12.17
CA ALA A 148 -13.29 7.73 -12.96
C ALA A 148 -14.81 7.80 -13.22
N GLY A 149 -15.49 8.82 -12.69
CA GLY A 149 -16.94 9.00 -12.88
C GLY A 149 -17.80 7.98 -12.13
N GLU A 150 -17.20 7.22 -11.21
CA GLU A 150 -17.93 6.29 -10.34
C GLU A 150 -18.87 7.07 -9.42
N ARG A 151 -20.06 6.55 -9.17
CA ARG A 151 -21.03 7.20 -8.27
C ARG A 151 -20.97 6.58 -6.89
N LEU A 152 -20.67 7.37 -5.89
CA LEU A 152 -20.84 6.98 -4.49
C LEU A 152 -22.35 6.96 -4.16
N ASP A 153 -22.80 5.85 -3.60
CA ASP A 153 -24.12 5.76 -2.98
C ASP A 153 -24.17 6.58 -1.66
N TRP A 154 -25.34 6.68 -1.05
CA TRP A 154 -25.51 7.43 0.19
C TRP A 154 -24.66 6.90 1.35
N ILE A 155 -24.36 5.59 1.36
CA ILE A 155 -23.49 4.97 2.38
C ILE A 155 -22.02 5.29 2.12
N GLY A 156 -21.61 5.37 0.85
CA GLY A 156 -20.28 5.86 0.49
C GLY A 156 -20.06 7.30 0.97
N TRP A 157 -21.06 8.17 0.82
CA TRP A 157 -21.02 9.54 1.36
C TRP A 157 -21.00 9.57 2.89
N LEU A 158 -21.75 8.67 3.55
CA LEU A 158 -21.73 8.56 5.02
C LEU A 158 -20.35 8.07 5.51
N ALA A 159 -19.75 7.10 4.83
CA ALA A 159 -18.42 6.61 5.14
C ALA A 159 -17.36 7.71 4.94
N LEU A 160 -17.44 8.49 3.85
CA LEU A 160 -16.56 9.63 3.60
C LEU A 160 -16.67 10.67 4.72
N THR A 161 -17.90 11.03 5.11
CA THR A 161 -18.15 11.96 6.22
C THR A 161 -17.62 11.42 7.54
N GLY A 162 -17.91 10.15 7.86
CA GLY A 162 -17.44 9.49 9.07
C GLY A 162 -15.91 9.44 9.17
N SER A 163 -15.23 9.09 8.07
CA SER A 163 -13.76 9.09 8.02
C SER A 163 -13.16 10.48 8.15
N THR A 164 -13.76 11.50 7.52
CA THR A 164 -13.31 12.89 7.62
C THR A 164 -13.49 13.42 9.05
N VAL A 165 -14.63 13.16 9.68
CA VAL A 165 -14.87 13.50 11.10
C VAL A 165 -13.89 12.74 12.00
N GLY A 166 -13.64 11.45 11.71
CA GLY A 166 -12.66 10.66 12.45
C GLY A 166 -11.25 11.22 12.38
N ALA A 167 -10.79 11.62 11.19
CA ALA A 167 -9.49 12.28 11.03
C ALA A 167 -9.44 13.63 11.78
N ALA A 168 -10.49 14.43 11.68
CA ALA A 168 -10.59 15.69 12.42
C ALA A 168 -10.54 15.48 13.94
N LEU A 169 -11.20 14.45 14.48
CA LEU A 169 -11.14 14.12 15.90
C LEU A 169 -9.73 13.75 16.35
N ILE A 170 -8.97 12.98 15.54
CA ILE A 170 -7.58 12.63 15.86
C ILE A 170 -6.73 13.89 15.91
N VAL A 171 -6.83 14.76 14.89
CA VAL A 171 -6.05 16.00 14.77
C VAL A 171 -6.38 16.99 15.88
N LEU A 172 -7.68 17.23 16.13
CA LEU A 172 -8.15 18.22 17.12
C LEU A 172 -8.05 17.71 18.56
N GLY A 173 -8.12 16.38 18.73
CA GLY A 173 -8.05 15.75 20.05
C GLY A 173 -6.72 15.91 20.74
N GLY A 174 -5.67 16.23 20.00
CA GLY A 174 -4.31 16.37 20.52
C GLY A 174 -3.83 15.11 21.24
N GLY A 175 -2.53 14.87 21.30
CA GLY A 175 -2.00 13.80 22.14
C GLY A 175 -1.86 14.27 23.58
N GLN A 176 -2.28 13.47 24.53
CA GLN A 176 -1.81 13.66 25.91
C GLN A 176 -0.32 13.36 25.96
N ALA A 177 0.42 14.17 26.70
CA ALA A 177 1.87 14.04 26.88
C ALA A 177 2.25 12.59 27.19
N GLY A 178 2.80 11.92 26.21
CA GLY A 178 3.51 10.67 26.38
C GLY A 178 4.94 10.95 26.83
N ILE A 179 5.89 10.16 26.32
CA ILE A 179 7.31 10.39 26.52
C ILE A 179 7.69 11.78 25.96
N PRO A 180 8.50 12.59 26.65
CA PRO A 180 8.97 13.88 26.13
C PRO A 180 9.53 13.74 24.71
N GLY A 181 9.07 14.58 23.78
CA GLY A 181 9.46 14.53 22.36
C GLY A 181 8.58 13.66 21.46
N ASN A 182 7.56 12.97 21.97
CA ASN A 182 6.63 12.14 21.20
C ASN A 182 5.17 12.62 21.31
N VAL A 183 4.96 13.93 21.35
CA VAL A 183 3.63 14.53 21.42
C VAL A 183 3.16 14.84 20.01
N PRO A 184 1.96 14.37 19.60
CA PRO A 184 1.43 14.69 18.28
C PRO A 184 1.15 16.20 18.17
N THR A 185 1.52 16.76 17.03
CA THR A 185 1.27 18.15 16.70
C THR A 185 0.27 18.27 15.56
N PHE A 186 -0.52 19.32 15.54
CA PHE A 186 -1.44 19.62 14.43
C PHE A 186 -0.70 19.67 13.08
N ALA A 187 0.47 20.29 13.04
CA ALA A 187 1.27 20.39 11.82
C ALA A 187 1.75 19.02 11.33
N GLY A 188 2.21 18.14 12.25
CA GLY A 188 2.63 16.78 11.92
C GLY A 188 1.49 15.96 11.34
N ASP A 189 0.32 16.01 11.97
CA ASP A 189 -0.87 15.31 11.51
C ASP A 189 -1.33 15.81 10.13
N MET A 190 -1.30 17.13 9.90
CA MET A 190 -1.64 17.71 8.59
C MET A 190 -0.66 17.30 7.49
N LEU A 191 0.62 17.19 7.77
CA LEU A 191 1.62 16.70 6.81
C LEU A 191 1.34 15.24 6.44
N VAL A 192 0.95 14.39 7.41
CA VAL A 192 0.54 13.01 7.11
C VAL A 192 -0.68 13.00 6.20
N VAL A 193 -1.74 13.76 6.52
CA VAL A 193 -2.95 13.83 5.67
C VAL A 193 -2.61 14.34 4.26
N LEU A 194 -1.79 15.38 4.14
CA LEU A 194 -1.36 15.90 2.84
C LEU A 194 -0.59 14.84 2.04
N SER A 195 0.26 14.06 2.69
CA SER A 195 0.98 12.96 2.04
C SER A 195 0.04 11.92 1.44
N LEU A 196 -1.10 11.64 2.10
CA LEU A 196 -2.12 10.70 1.60
C LEU A 196 -2.85 11.23 0.36
N VAL A 197 -3.11 12.53 0.31
CA VAL A 197 -3.68 13.16 -0.90
C VAL A 197 -2.70 13.06 -2.08
N ILE A 198 -1.41 13.26 -1.84
CA ILE A 198 -0.37 13.04 -2.87
C ILE A 198 -0.31 11.56 -3.29
N ALA A 199 -0.37 10.65 -2.30
CA ALA A 199 -0.40 9.21 -2.56
C ALA A 199 -1.59 8.78 -3.43
N LEU A 200 -2.77 9.40 -3.25
CA LEU A 200 -3.92 9.17 -4.11
C LEU A 200 -3.59 9.44 -5.58
N GLY A 201 -2.99 10.59 -5.88
CA GLY A 201 -2.55 10.92 -7.24
C GLY A 201 -1.58 9.89 -7.81
N TRP A 202 -0.57 9.50 -7.02
CA TRP A 202 0.37 8.43 -7.37
C TRP A 202 -0.31 7.10 -7.67
N ILE A 203 -1.24 6.65 -6.83
CA ILE A 203 -1.96 5.37 -7.00
C ILE A 203 -2.79 5.39 -8.28
N LEU A 204 -3.52 6.48 -8.55
CA LEU A 204 -4.36 6.60 -9.76
C LEU A 204 -3.52 6.60 -11.04
N MET A 205 -2.37 7.30 -11.04
CA MET A 205 -1.44 7.29 -12.17
C MET A 205 -0.82 5.91 -12.40
N ASN A 206 -0.40 5.22 -11.34
CA ASN A 206 0.11 3.85 -11.43
C ASN A 206 -0.96 2.87 -11.92
N LYS A 207 -2.21 2.98 -11.44
CA LYS A 207 -3.33 2.17 -11.94
C LYS A 207 -3.49 2.30 -13.45
N SER A 208 -3.42 3.52 -13.98
CA SER A 208 -3.46 3.78 -15.41
C SER A 208 -2.29 3.12 -16.17
N LEU A 209 -1.07 3.20 -15.66
CA LEU A 209 0.11 2.56 -16.27
C LEU A 209 0.04 1.02 -16.23
N MET A 210 -0.53 0.44 -15.16
CA MET A 210 -0.69 -1.00 -15.00
C MET A 210 -1.73 -1.62 -15.94
N GLN A 211 -2.55 -0.83 -16.62
CA GLN A 211 -3.44 -1.31 -17.69
C GLN A 211 -2.66 -1.69 -18.96
N VAL A 212 -1.51 -1.08 -19.18
CA VAL A 212 -0.70 -1.26 -20.40
C VAL A 212 0.59 -2.05 -20.09
N HIS A 213 1.17 -1.87 -18.90
CA HIS A 213 2.41 -2.48 -18.47
C HIS A 213 2.20 -3.43 -17.29
N SER A 214 3.09 -4.40 -17.12
CA SER A 214 3.01 -5.32 -15.97
C SER A 214 3.16 -4.55 -14.65
N PRO A 215 2.36 -4.89 -13.61
CA PRO A 215 2.49 -4.28 -12.28
C PRO A 215 3.91 -4.31 -11.73
N LEU A 216 4.65 -5.39 -12.00
CA LEU A 216 6.02 -5.55 -11.59
C LEU A 216 6.95 -4.52 -12.24
N ALA A 217 6.78 -4.26 -13.56
CA ALA A 217 7.56 -3.26 -14.29
C ALA A 217 7.28 -1.85 -13.77
N VAL A 218 6.01 -1.49 -13.62
CA VAL A 218 5.59 -0.16 -13.12
C VAL A 218 6.18 0.05 -11.71
N THR A 219 6.08 -0.94 -10.83
CA THR A 219 6.61 -0.85 -9.46
C THR A 219 8.13 -0.73 -9.45
N ALA A 220 8.84 -1.59 -10.19
CA ALA A 220 10.30 -1.62 -10.16
C ALA A 220 10.89 -0.33 -10.76
N TYR A 221 10.43 0.08 -11.95
CA TYR A 221 10.88 1.34 -12.55
C TYR A 221 10.44 2.56 -11.75
N GLY A 222 9.24 2.51 -11.14
CA GLY A 222 8.75 3.55 -10.23
C GLY A 222 9.67 3.73 -9.02
N ILE A 223 10.00 2.66 -8.31
CA ILE A 223 10.90 2.71 -7.14
C ILE A 223 12.29 3.20 -7.55
N LEU A 224 12.87 2.65 -8.63
CA LEU A 224 14.20 3.05 -9.07
C LEU A 224 14.27 4.52 -9.50
N SER A 225 13.36 4.97 -10.36
CA SER A 225 13.33 6.36 -10.82
C SER A 225 13.06 7.35 -9.70
N GLY A 226 12.10 7.02 -8.81
CA GLY A 226 11.80 7.84 -7.64
C GLY A 226 12.96 7.87 -6.64
N THR A 227 13.69 6.76 -6.47
CA THR A 227 14.90 6.74 -5.62
C THR A 227 16.00 7.63 -6.21
N VAL A 228 16.22 7.61 -7.52
CA VAL A 228 17.18 8.53 -8.17
C VAL A 228 16.79 9.98 -7.92
N MET A 229 15.51 10.33 -8.10
CA MET A 229 15.01 11.68 -7.81
C MET A 229 15.20 12.06 -6.34
N LEU A 230 14.94 11.12 -5.44
CA LEU A 230 15.11 11.31 -4.01
C LEU A 230 16.58 11.53 -3.63
N VAL A 231 17.51 10.77 -4.22
CA VAL A 231 18.96 10.97 -4.04
C VAL A 231 19.36 12.39 -4.45
N LEU A 232 18.95 12.81 -5.65
CA LEU A 232 19.26 14.15 -6.15
C LEU A 232 18.71 15.25 -5.24
N TRP A 233 17.46 15.10 -4.79
CA TRP A 233 16.82 16.05 -3.89
C TRP A 233 17.50 16.11 -2.52
N VAL A 234 17.70 14.97 -1.87
CA VAL A 234 18.23 14.93 -0.51
C VAL A 234 19.67 15.41 -0.47
N VAL A 235 20.50 14.99 -1.42
CA VAL A 235 21.91 15.45 -1.49
C VAL A 235 21.98 16.97 -1.74
N ALA A 236 21.09 17.51 -2.59
CA ALA A 236 21.07 18.94 -2.88
C ALA A 236 20.58 19.79 -1.69
N VAL A 237 19.60 19.30 -0.92
CA VAL A 237 18.94 20.06 0.17
C VAL A 237 19.57 19.80 1.53
N ASN A 238 19.84 18.53 1.84
CA ASN A 238 20.34 18.09 3.16
C ASN A 238 21.86 17.84 3.17
N GLY A 239 22.51 17.88 2.01
CA GLY A 239 23.90 17.49 1.88
C GLY A 239 24.13 15.97 1.85
N PRO A 240 25.39 15.52 1.82
CA PRO A 240 25.71 14.11 1.84
C PRO A 240 25.26 13.47 3.16
N PRO A 241 24.76 12.22 3.12
CA PRO A 241 24.23 11.56 4.30
C PRO A 241 25.32 11.32 5.34
N PRO A 242 25.10 11.70 6.62
CA PRO A 242 26.01 11.39 7.68
C PRO A 242 26.10 9.87 7.89
N MET A 243 27.32 9.33 7.82
CA MET A 243 27.57 7.89 8.06
C MET A 243 28.04 7.65 9.50
N GLU A 244 28.43 8.70 10.22
CA GLU A 244 29.00 8.65 11.55
C GLU A 244 27.88 8.62 12.61
N HIS A 245 28.06 7.75 13.60
CA HIS A 245 27.20 7.67 14.81
C HIS A 245 25.79 7.12 14.66
N VAL A 246 25.44 6.46 13.54
CA VAL A 246 24.17 5.74 13.42
C VAL A 246 24.31 4.33 13.98
N SER A 247 23.44 3.98 14.92
CA SER A 247 23.49 2.67 15.59
C SER A 247 23.12 1.53 14.62
N LEU A 248 23.58 0.32 14.94
CA LEU A 248 23.19 -0.89 14.21
C LEU A 248 21.68 -1.08 14.24
N THR A 249 21.00 -0.71 15.32
CA THR A 249 19.54 -0.78 15.44
C THR A 249 18.85 0.09 14.42
N ALA A 250 19.32 1.33 14.21
CA ALA A 250 18.75 2.22 13.20
C ALA A 250 19.01 1.70 11.78
N TRP A 251 20.21 1.17 11.50
CA TRP A 251 20.50 0.54 10.21
C TRP A 251 19.63 -0.69 9.93
N MET A 252 19.42 -1.55 10.94
CA MET A 252 18.51 -2.71 10.81
C MET A 252 17.06 -2.26 10.60
N ALA A 253 16.61 -1.21 11.30
CA ALA A 253 15.28 -0.62 11.11
C ALA A 253 15.10 -0.07 9.70
N LEU A 254 16.12 0.62 9.15
CA LEU A 254 16.12 1.11 7.78
C LEU A 254 16.08 -0.02 6.75
N ALA A 255 16.90 -1.05 6.92
CA ALA A 255 16.92 -2.22 6.04
C ALA A 255 15.55 -2.94 6.08
N ALA A 256 15.00 -3.17 7.27
CA ALA A 256 13.67 -3.75 7.43
C ALA A 256 12.58 -2.88 6.79
N SER A 257 12.61 -1.57 7.01
CA SER A 257 11.67 -0.60 6.44
C SER A 257 11.75 -0.59 4.90
N GLY A 258 12.95 -0.60 4.32
CA GLY A 258 13.15 -0.61 2.87
C GLY A 258 12.82 -1.95 2.22
N VAL A 259 13.47 -3.02 2.69
CA VAL A 259 13.33 -4.34 2.06
C VAL A 259 11.98 -4.97 2.36
N LEU A 260 11.57 -5.02 3.64
CA LEU A 260 10.33 -5.69 4.03
C LEU A 260 9.11 -4.80 3.82
N CYS A 261 9.13 -3.58 4.40
CA CYS A 261 7.94 -2.72 4.41
C CYS A 261 7.78 -1.84 3.15
N THR A 262 8.68 -1.95 2.18
CA THR A 262 8.55 -1.27 0.88
C THR A 262 8.66 -2.27 -0.26
N ALA A 263 9.82 -2.89 -0.51
CA ALA A 263 10.01 -3.77 -1.65
C ALA A 263 9.16 -5.05 -1.56
N ALA A 264 9.32 -5.84 -0.50
CA ALA A 264 8.60 -7.10 -0.33
C ALA A 264 7.08 -6.88 -0.20
N THR A 265 6.67 -5.85 0.54
CA THR A 265 5.25 -5.50 0.70
C THR A 265 4.60 -5.20 -0.63
N THR A 266 5.24 -4.36 -1.47
CA THR A 266 4.68 -4.01 -2.79
C THR A 266 4.59 -5.24 -3.70
N LEU A 267 5.57 -6.14 -3.63
CA LEU A 267 5.53 -7.41 -4.37
C LEU A 267 4.40 -8.32 -3.89
N LEU A 268 4.27 -8.51 -2.58
CA LEU A 268 3.22 -9.33 -1.97
C LEU A 268 1.83 -8.78 -2.30
N TRP A 269 1.66 -7.46 -2.20
CA TRP A 269 0.41 -6.80 -2.54
C TRP A 269 0.06 -6.99 -4.01
N ASN A 270 0.98 -6.67 -4.93
CA ASN A 270 0.74 -6.79 -6.37
C ASN A 270 0.50 -8.25 -6.77
N TRP A 271 1.23 -9.20 -6.18
CA TRP A 271 1.00 -10.61 -6.40
C TRP A 271 -0.38 -11.04 -5.85
N GLY A 272 -0.74 -10.59 -4.65
CA GLY A 272 -2.01 -10.89 -4.02
C GLY A 272 -3.20 -10.43 -4.84
N ILE A 273 -3.26 -9.15 -5.23
CA ILE A 273 -4.37 -8.58 -6.02
C ILE A 273 -4.47 -9.15 -7.44
N HIS A 274 -3.43 -9.83 -7.91
CA HIS A 274 -3.48 -10.56 -9.19
C HIS A 274 -4.23 -11.91 -9.06
N HIS A 275 -4.31 -12.49 -7.85
CA HIS A 275 -4.93 -13.78 -7.58
C HIS A 275 -6.27 -13.70 -6.85
N VAL A 276 -6.62 -12.53 -6.31
CA VAL A 276 -7.89 -12.31 -5.61
C VAL A 276 -8.59 -11.05 -6.11
N PRO A 277 -9.94 -10.99 -6.05
CA PRO A 277 -10.67 -9.78 -6.44
C PRO A 277 -10.19 -8.58 -5.63
N ALA A 278 -9.93 -7.45 -6.32
CA ALA A 278 -9.43 -6.23 -5.71
C ALA A 278 -10.34 -5.70 -4.60
N SER A 279 -11.67 -5.86 -4.76
CA SER A 279 -12.68 -5.53 -3.75
C SER A 279 -12.48 -6.29 -2.44
N ARG A 280 -12.10 -7.56 -2.49
CA ARG A 280 -11.82 -8.37 -1.30
C ARG A 280 -10.42 -8.10 -0.74
N ALA A 281 -9.44 -7.82 -1.60
CA ALA A 281 -8.09 -7.47 -1.18
C ALA A 281 -8.05 -6.17 -0.36
N GLY A 282 -8.89 -5.19 -0.70
CA GLY A 282 -8.98 -3.90 -0.01
C GLY A 282 -9.24 -3.99 1.49
N VAL A 283 -9.94 -5.04 1.97
CA VAL A 283 -10.16 -5.25 3.42
C VAL A 283 -8.84 -5.36 4.19
N PHE A 284 -7.81 -5.94 3.56
CA PHE A 284 -6.50 -6.13 4.20
C PHE A 284 -5.69 -4.84 4.35
N LEU A 285 -6.04 -3.76 3.62
CA LEU A 285 -5.45 -2.43 3.85
C LEU A 285 -5.78 -1.89 5.25
N ASN A 286 -6.89 -2.33 5.85
CA ASN A 286 -7.25 -1.92 7.22
C ASN A 286 -6.36 -2.55 8.31
N ILE A 287 -5.54 -3.55 7.97
CA ILE A 287 -4.55 -4.13 8.89
C ILE A 287 -3.44 -3.10 9.18
N GLU A 288 -3.05 -2.30 8.19
CA GLU A 288 -1.99 -1.31 8.33
C GLU A 288 -2.26 -0.32 9.48
N PRO A 289 -3.39 0.41 9.52
CA PRO A 289 -3.68 1.33 10.62
C PRO A 289 -3.88 0.63 11.96
N ALA A 290 -4.47 -0.56 11.97
CA ALA A 290 -4.68 -1.33 13.20
C ALA A 290 -3.35 -1.79 13.81
N LEU A 291 -2.47 -2.41 13.00
CA LEU A 291 -1.18 -2.88 13.45
C LEU A 291 -0.22 -1.73 13.77
N GLY A 292 -0.19 -0.69 12.94
CA GLY A 292 0.67 0.48 13.16
C GLY A 292 0.34 1.20 14.45
N SER A 293 -0.95 1.43 14.74
CA SER A 293 -1.36 2.05 16.01
C SER A 293 -1.08 1.14 17.20
N TRP A 294 -1.29 -0.17 17.09
CA TRP A 294 -0.95 -1.14 18.13
C TRP A 294 0.56 -1.13 18.45
N LEU A 295 1.41 -1.14 17.41
CA LEU A 295 2.87 -1.07 17.59
C LEU A 295 3.30 0.26 18.25
N GLY A 296 2.68 1.38 17.86
CA GLY A 296 2.93 2.68 18.46
C GLY A 296 2.63 2.68 19.96
N VAL A 297 1.47 2.16 20.35
CA VAL A 297 1.06 2.08 21.76
C VAL A 297 1.96 1.12 22.55
N GLN A 298 2.19 -0.10 22.03
CA GLN A 298 2.88 -1.15 22.79
C GLN A 298 4.39 -0.97 22.85
N LEU A 299 5.01 -0.55 21.74
CA LEU A 299 6.48 -0.52 21.64
C LEU A 299 7.08 0.88 21.79
N LEU A 300 6.32 1.93 21.48
CA LEU A 300 6.79 3.30 21.57
C LEU A 300 6.14 4.09 22.71
N GLY A 301 5.16 3.48 23.42
CA GLY A 301 4.47 4.10 24.53
C GLY A 301 3.56 5.27 24.12
N ASP A 302 3.06 5.26 22.90
CA ASP A 302 2.11 6.26 22.42
C ASP A 302 0.85 6.24 23.30
N LYS A 303 0.35 7.42 23.66
CA LYS A 303 -0.90 7.54 24.42
C LYS A 303 -1.99 8.11 23.55
N LEU A 304 -2.95 7.26 23.21
CA LEU A 304 -4.14 7.65 22.48
C LEU A 304 -5.18 8.25 23.43
N GLY A 305 -5.53 9.51 23.20
CA GLY A 305 -6.63 10.16 23.91
C GLY A 305 -8.01 9.61 23.48
N PRO A 306 -9.10 9.92 24.21
CA PRO A 306 -10.45 9.47 23.86
C PRO A 306 -10.87 9.83 22.43
N PHE A 307 -10.51 11.01 21.97
CA PHE A 307 -10.80 11.48 20.62
C PHE A 307 -10.06 10.67 19.54
N ALA A 308 -8.81 10.24 19.81
CA ALA A 308 -8.08 9.40 18.89
C ALA A 308 -8.68 7.98 18.79
N TRP A 309 -9.19 7.42 19.89
CA TRP A 309 -9.93 6.15 19.88
C TRP A 309 -11.23 6.24 19.09
N VAL A 310 -12.05 7.27 19.35
CA VAL A 310 -13.31 7.47 18.62
C VAL A 310 -13.04 7.77 17.15
N GLY A 311 -12.09 8.66 16.85
CA GLY A 311 -11.72 9.02 15.48
C GLY A 311 -11.17 7.83 14.69
N GLY A 312 -10.26 7.06 15.29
CA GLY A 312 -9.72 5.84 14.70
C GLY A 312 -10.79 4.80 14.44
N GLY A 313 -11.72 4.60 15.39
CA GLY A 313 -12.88 3.73 15.23
C GLY A 313 -13.78 4.13 14.07
N LEU A 314 -14.06 5.43 13.91
CA LEU A 314 -14.85 5.96 12.78
C LEU A 314 -14.14 5.74 11.43
N ILE A 315 -12.83 5.99 11.36
CA ILE A 315 -12.04 5.77 10.15
C ILE A 315 -12.07 4.28 9.76
N LEU A 316 -11.79 3.39 10.71
CA LEU A 316 -11.78 1.95 10.43
C LEU A 316 -13.17 1.43 10.04
N ALA A 317 -14.23 1.89 10.72
CA ALA A 317 -15.60 1.52 10.36
C ALA A 317 -15.97 2.00 8.95
N ALA A 318 -15.61 3.23 8.60
CA ALA A 318 -15.81 3.78 7.25
C ALA A 318 -15.04 2.99 6.19
N ALA A 319 -13.76 2.69 6.43
CA ALA A 319 -12.91 1.94 5.54
C ALA A 319 -13.44 0.51 5.31
N VAL A 320 -13.83 -0.20 6.38
CA VAL A 320 -14.41 -1.55 6.29
C VAL A 320 -15.75 -1.51 5.54
N THR A 321 -16.61 -0.52 5.81
CA THR A 321 -17.91 -0.38 5.15
C THR A 321 -17.75 -0.20 3.64
N LEU A 322 -16.85 0.70 3.20
CA LEU A 322 -16.58 0.91 1.78
C LEU A 322 -15.99 -0.34 1.11
N THR A 323 -15.05 -1.00 1.78
CA THR A 323 -14.37 -2.17 1.22
C THR A 323 -15.33 -3.38 1.11
N ALA A 324 -16.21 -3.57 2.09
CA ALA A 324 -17.20 -4.64 2.07
C ALA A 324 -18.25 -4.45 0.97
N ARG A 325 -18.64 -3.20 0.67
CA ARG A 325 -19.66 -2.87 -0.32
C ARG A 325 -19.15 -2.76 -1.76
N GLY A 326 -17.89 -2.50 -1.97
CA GLY A 326 -17.27 -2.61 -3.30
C GLY A 326 -17.48 -3.98 -3.96
N HIS A 327 -18.14 -4.88 -3.24
CA HIS A 327 -18.51 -6.22 -3.67
C HIS A 327 -19.88 -6.31 -4.39
N GLU A 328 -20.75 -5.32 -4.23
CA GLU A 328 -22.11 -5.36 -4.79
C GLU A 328 -22.25 -4.61 -6.13
N ALA A 329 -21.24 -3.85 -6.54
CA ALA A 329 -21.38 -2.92 -7.67
C ALA A 329 -20.93 -3.47 -9.04
N ASP A 330 -20.47 -4.74 -9.17
CA ASP A 330 -19.91 -5.21 -10.44
C ASP A 330 -20.23 -6.67 -10.82
N PRO A 331 -21.48 -7.04 -11.13
CA PRO A 331 -21.76 -8.25 -11.89
C PRO A 331 -21.70 -8.10 -13.40
N GLU A 332 -21.68 -6.89 -13.98
CA GLU A 332 -21.90 -6.67 -15.42
C GLU A 332 -20.66 -6.39 -16.26
N VAL A 333 -19.50 -6.12 -15.69
CA VAL A 333 -18.28 -5.81 -16.47
C VAL A 333 -17.47 -7.06 -16.89
N LEU A 334 -17.92 -8.26 -16.54
CA LEU A 334 -17.25 -9.51 -16.92
C LEU A 334 -17.81 -10.17 -18.19
N LEU A 335 -18.69 -9.52 -18.95
CA LEU A 335 -19.32 -10.08 -20.16
C LEU A 335 -19.25 -9.19 -21.41
N GLU A 336 -18.32 -8.24 -21.51
CA GLU A 336 -18.02 -7.59 -22.81
C GLU A 336 -16.54 -7.73 -23.19
#